data_e65f2510e631c6dd9cd7147b89946ef9
#
_entry.id   e65f2510e631c6dd9cd7147b89946ef9
#
_cell.length_a   1.000
_cell.length_b   1.000
_cell.length_c   1.000
_cell.angle_alpha   90.00
_cell.angle_beta   90.00
_cell.angle_gamma   90.00
#
_symmetry.space_group_name_H-M   'P 1'
#
loop_
_entity.id
_entity.type
_entity.pdbx_description
1 polymer ?
#
loop_
_entity_poly.entity_id
_entity_poly.type
_entity_poly.pdbx_seq_one_letter_code
_entity_poly.pdbx_strand_id
1 'polypeptide(L)'
;MNRDLTVTVIIPVYRPGEKFGELMRRLAAQTVRPERILIMNTEEQYFNPGAVRGIPNVSVYHLKKSEFDHGGTRNRGAGMADTDLLLFMTMDAVPADTHLIEEIRRPFADERVGAAYARQLPNRDCSLLERYTRQFNYGDESRIKT
;
A
#
# COMPACT_ATOMS: atom_id res chain seq x y z
N MET A 1 -10.58 -16.16 -19.51
CA MET A 1 -11.12 -16.12 -18.13
C MET A 1 -10.34 -15.10 -17.33
N ASN A 2 -11.00 -14.09 -16.81
CA ASN A 2 -10.36 -13.22 -15.82
C ASN A 2 -10.18 -14.01 -14.54
N ARG A 3 -8.98 -14.51 -14.30
CA ARG A 3 -8.60 -15.02 -12.99
C ARG A 3 -8.57 -13.82 -12.03
N ASP A 4 -9.29 -13.91 -10.93
CA ASP A 4 -9.20 -12.91 -9.88
C ASP A 4 -7.81 -12.97 -9.24
N LEU A 5 -6.93 -12.06 -9.64
CA LEU A 5 -5.57 -11.98 -9.12
C LEU A 5 -5.58 -11.61 -7.64
N THR A 6 -4.87 -12.37 -6.85
CA THR A 6 -4.75 -12.18 -5.41
C THR A 6 -3.68 -11.13 -5.08
N VAL A 7 -3.88 -10.36 -4.01
CA VAL A 7 -3.02 -9.22 -3.65
C VAL A 7 -2.58 -9.29 -2.19
N THR A 8 -1.28 -9.17 -1.96
CA THR A 8 -0.72 -8.84 -0.64
C THR A 8 -0.33 -7.36 -0.62
N VAL A 9 -0.84 -6.63 0.35
CA VAL A 9 -0.40 -5.25 0.63
C VAL A 9 0.76 -5.28 1.61
N ILE A 10 1.86 -4.62 1.28
CA ILE A 10 3.07 -4.55 2.12
C ILE A 10 3.31 -3.10 2.53
N ILE A 11 3.32 -2.85 3.83
CA ILE A 11 3.42 -1.50 4.40
C ILE A 11 4.57 -1.44 5.40
N PRO A 12 5.71 -0.83 5.04
CA PRO A 12 6.72 -0.47 6.02
C PRO A 12 6.20 0.61 6.96
N VAL A 13 6.38 0.43 8.25
CA VAL A 13 5.83 1.31 9.28
C VAL A 13 6.92 1.67 10.29
N TYR A 14 6.98 2.94 10.65
CA TYR A 14 7.82 3.44 11.73
C TYR A 14 7.12 4.58 12.46
N ARG A 15 6.88 4.40 13.75
CA ARG A 15 6.17 5.38 14.61
C ARG A 15 4.85 5.84 13.96
N PRO A 16 3.90 4.93 13.71
CA PRO A 16 2.67 5.25 12.98
C PRO A 16 1.84 6.28 13.75
N GLY A 17 1.31 7.27 13.00
CA GLY A 17 0.38 8.27 13.49
C GLY A 17 -1.07 7.99 13.07
N GLU A 18 -1.92 9.00 13.15
CA GLU A 18 -3.36 8.91 12.84
C GLU A 18 -3.65 8.47 11.40
N LYS A 19 -2.83 8.93 10.44
CA LYS A 19 -2.97 8.55 9.03
C LYS A 19 -2.83 7.04 8.80
N PHE A 20 -2.00 6.37 9.58
CA PHE A 20 -1.88 4.92 9.50
C PHE A 20 -3.18 4.22 9.94
N GLY A 21 -3.81 4.67 11.01
CA GLY A 21 -5.12 4.16 11.43
C GLY A 21 -6.20 4.37 10.37
N GLU A 22 -6.22 5.53 9.72
CA GLU A 22 -7.12 5.80 8.61
C GLU A 22 -6.84 4.92 7.40
N LEU A 23 -5.57 4.74 7.03
CA LEU A 23 -5.14 3.82 5.99
C LEU A 23 -5.69 2.40 6.24
N MET A 24 -5.53 1.89 7.45
CA MET A 24 -5.99 0.55 7.80
C MET A 24 -7.52 0.41 7.71
N ARG A 25 -8.26 1.40 8.19
CA ARG A 25 -9.74 1.41 8.05
C ARG A 25 -10.17 1.43 6.59
N ARG A 26 -9.52 2.22 5.74
CA ARG A 26 -9.85 2.31 4.31
C ARG A 26 -9.44 1.06 3.54
N LEU A 27 -8.37 0.39 3.91
CA LEU A 27 -8.03 -0.93 3.34
C LEU A 27 -9.07 -1.99 3.72
N ALA A 28 -9.57 -1.96 4.95
CA ALA A 28 -10.63 -2.87 5.40
C ALA A 28 -11.97 -2.65 4.67
N ALA A 29 -12.21 -1.43 4.19
CA ALA A 29 -13.45 -1.03 3.50
C ALA A 29 -13.39 -1.19 1.97
N GLN A 30 -12.32 -1.75 1.41
CA GLN A 30 -12.19 -1.95 -0.03
C GLN A 30 -13.24 -2.90 -0.58
N THR A 31 -13.77 -2.62 -1.78
CA THR A 31 -14.71 -3.49 -2.50
C THR A 31 -14.09 -4.84 -2.83
N VAL A 32 -12.82 -4.84 -3.20
CA VAL A 32 -11.98 -6.03 -3.33
C VAL A 32 -10.99 -6.03 -2.18
N ARG A 33 -11.07 -7.00 -1.31
CA ARG A 33 -10.16 -7.12 -0.16
C ARG A 33 -8.84 -7.74 -0.58
N PRO A 34 -7.70 -7.24 -0.07
CA PRO A 34 -6.45 -7.96 -0.21
C PRO A 34 -6.50 -9.27 0.57
N GLU A 35 -5.89 -10.32 0.07
CA GLU A 35 -5.75 -11.60 0.78
C GLU A 35 -4.94 -11.45 2.03
N ARG A 36 -3.96 -10.55 2.00
CA ARG A 36 -3.10 -10.28 3.15
C ARG A 36 -2.67 -8.83 3.20
N ILE A 37 -2.61 -8.28 4.40
CA ILE A 37 -1.96 -7.00 4.69
C ILE A 37 -0.77 -7.30 5.61
N LEU A 38 0.44 -7.10 5.11
CA LEU A 38 1.67 -7.34 5.83
C LEU A 38 2.29 -6.02 6.27
N ILE A 39 2.32 -5.81 7.57
CA ILE A 39 2.90 -4.62 8.19
C ILE A 39 4.32 -4.96 8.65
N MET A 40 5.30 -4.28 8.05
CA MET A 40 6.71 -4.38 8.40
C MET A 40 7.05 -3.23 9.35
N ASN A 41 6.80 -3.44 10.65
CA ASN A 41 6.96 -2.40 11.66
C ASN A 41 8.39 -2.36 12.22
N THR A 42 8.97 -1.19 12.24
CA THR A 42 10.26 -0.93 12.88
C THR A 42 10.04 -0.45 14.32
N GLU A 43 10.65 -1.13 15.28
CA GLU A 43 10.58 -0.91 16.73
C GLU A 43 9.17 -1.14 17.33
N GLU A 44 8.96 -2.33 17.85
CA GLU A 44 7.68 -2.80 18.44
C GLU A 44 7.09 -1.83 19.45
N GLN A 45 7.93 -1.19 20.28
CA GLN A 45 7.49 -0.28 21.34
C GLN A 45 6.69 0.93 20.85
N TYR A 46 6.83 1.31 19.57
CA TYR A 46 6.10 2.43 18.98
C TYR A 46 4.86 2.01 18.19
N PHE A 47 4.56 0.71 18.15
CA PHE A 47 3.41 0.19 17.42
C PHE A 47 2.21 0.01 18.36
N ASN A 48 1.10 0.62 18.00
CA ASN A 48 -0.18 0.43 18.70
C ASN A 48 -0.99 -0.69 18.04
N PRO A 49 -1.13 -1.86 18.67
CA PRO A 49 -1.93 -2.96 18.11
C PRO A 49 -3.41 -2.60 17.87
N GLY A 50 -3.93 -1.58 18.56
CA GLY A 50 -5.28 -1.08 18.36
C GLY A 50 -5.56 -0.57 16.96
N ALA A 51 -4.52 -0.09 16.25
CA ALA A 51 -4.65 0.41 14.88
C ALA A 51 -5.06 -0.67 13.86
N VAL A 52 -4.81 -1.94 14.17
CA VAL A 52 -5.12 -3.08 13.28
C VAL A 52 -6.19 -4.01 13.86
N ARG A 53 -6.71 -3.70 15.04
CA ARG A 53 -7.71 -4.52 15.72
C ARG A 53 -8.98 -4.65 14.89
N GLY A 54 -9.47 -5.88 14.73
CA GLY A 54 -10.70 -6.16 14.00
C GLY A 54 -10.58 -6.12 12.49
N ILE A 55 -9.38 -5.84 11.95
CA ILE A 55 -9.12 -5.87 10.51
C ILE A 55 -8.66 -7.28 10.13
N PRO A 56 -9.36 -7.97 9.22
CA PRO A 56 -9.01 -9.34 8.83
C PRO A 56 -7.72 -9.37 8.00
N ASN A 57 -7.05 -10.51 8.02
CA ASN A 57 -5.89 -10.81 7.17
C ASN A 57 -4.67 -9.91 7.37
N VAL A 58 -4.53 -9.30 8.55
CA VAL A 58 -3.36 -8.49 8.92
C VAL A 58 -2.34 -9.35 9.65
N SER A 59 -1.09 -9.23 9.21
CA SER A 59 0.06 -9.77 9.92
C SER A 59 1.04 -8.64 10.21
N VAL A 60 1.56 -8.57 11.43
CA VAL A 60 2.55 -7.58 11.83
C VAL A 60 3.86 -8.28 12.10
N TYR A 61 4.93 -7.80 11.46
CA TYR A 61 6.29 -8.26 11.67
C TYR A 61 7.12 -7.12 12.23
N HIS A 62 7.73 -7.32 13.40
CA HIS A 62 8.54 -6.31 14.07
C HIS A 62 10.02 -6.46 13.72
N LEU A 63 10.62 -5.34 13.30
CA LEU A 63 12.04 -5.21 12.98
C LEU A 63 12.70 -4.33 14.04
N LYS A 64 13.98 -4.60 14.33
CA LYS A 64 14.82 -3.64 15.04
C LYS A 64 15.20 -2.50 14.10
N LYS A 65 15.48 -1.30 14.64
CA LYS A 65 15.91 -0.15 13.83
C LYS A 65 17.18 -0.46 13.00
N SER A 66 18.09 -1.26 13.55
CA SER A 66 19.31 -1.68 12.86
C SER A 66 19.07 -2.63 11.67
N GLU A 67 17.90 -3.28 11.61
CA GLU A 67 17.52 -4.18 10.53
C GLU A 67 16.75 -3.46 9.40
N PHE A 68 16.32 -2.22 9.64
CA PHE A 68 15.55 -1.47 8.66
C PHE A 68 16.42 -0.97 7.51
N ASP A 69 15.96 -1.26 6.31
CA ASP A 69 16.45 -0.72 5.06
C ASP A 69 15.26 -0.55 4.10
N HIS A 70 15.20 0.54 3.37
CA HIS A 70 14.05 0.86 2.52
C HIS A 70 13.75 -0.21 1.46
N GLY A 71 14.76 -0.70 0.78
CA GLY A 71 14.62 -1.76 -0.21
C GLY A 71 14.53 -3.14 0.44
N GLY A 72 15.42 -3.42 1.37
CA GLY A 72 15.54 -4.70 2.06
C GLY A 72 14.28 -5.08 2.85
N THR A 73 13.67 -4.13 3.54
CA THR A 73 12.42 -4.35 4.28
C THR A 73 11.26 -4.72 3.35
N ARG A 74 11.13 -4.03 2.21
CA ARG A 74 10.12 -4.36 1.20
C ARG A 74 10.38 -5.72 0.56
N ASN A 75 11.62 -6.00 0.24
CA ASN A 75 12.03 -7.28 -0.35
C ASN A 75 11.75 -8.45 0.62
N ARG A 76 12.02 -8.25 1.91
CA ARG A 76 11.70 -9.23 2.95
C ARG A 76 10.19 -9.48 3.04
N GLY A 77 9.38 -8.42 3.03
CA GLY A 77 7.92 -8.52 2.98
C GLY A 77 7.44 -9.27 1.72
N ALA A 78 8.03 -8.97 0.57
CA ALA A 78 7.73 -9.66 -0.68
C ALA A 78 8.00 -11.17 -0.59
N GLY A 79 9.11 -11.57 0.04
CA GLY A 79 9.46 -12.98 0.27
C GLY A 79 8.51 -13.73 1.21
N MET A 80 7.73 -13.01 2.02
CA MET A 80 6.72 -13.58 2.92
C MET A 80 5.33 -13.71 2.28
N ALA A 81 5.13 -13.17 1.09
CA ALA A 81 3.86 -13.19 0.37
C ALA A 81 3.80 -14.38 -0.60
N ASP A 82 2.59 -14.91 -0.77
CA ASP A 82 2.28 -16.04 -1.65
C ASP A 82 1.15 -15.74 -2.63
N THR A 83 0.87 -14.45 -2.85
CA THR A 83 -0.17 -13.95 -3.76
C THR A 83 0.38 -13.61 -5.15
N ASP A 84 -0.53 -13.47 -6.13
CA ASP A 84 -0.16 -13.14 -7.51
C ASP A 84 0.48 -11.76 -7.65
N LEU A 85 0.00 -10.79 -6.87
CA LEU A 85 0.42 -9.39 -6.92
C LEU A 85 0.89 -8.91 -5.53
N LEU A 86 1.87 -8.00 -5.56
CA LEU A 86 2.35 -7.28 -4.38
C LEU A 86 2.03 -5.79 -4.55
N LEU A 87 1.33 -5.22 -3.59
CA LEU A 87 1.07 -3.79 -3.52
C LEU A 87 1.90 -3.15 -2.41
N PHE A 88 2.89 -2.36 -2.78
CA PHE A 88 3.70 -1.61 -1.82
C PHE A 88 3.04 -0.26 -1.53
N MET A 89 2.81 0.03 -0.26
CA MET A 89 2.26 1.30 0.19
C MET A 89 3.14 1.89 1.30
N THR A 90 3.15 3.21 1.40
CA THR A 90 3.72 3.89 2.57
C THR A 90 2.65 4.04 3.66
N MET A 91 3.06 4.20 4.92
CA MET A 91 2.15 4.21 6.07
C MET A 91 1.17 5.40 6.11
N ASP A 92 1.37 6.38 5.25
CA ASP A 92 0.56 7.60 5.11
C ASP A 92 -0.18 7.70 3.76
N ALA A 93 -0.08 6.67 2.93
CA ALA A 93 -0.74 6.62 1.61
C ALA A 93 -2.18 6.12 1.76
N VAL A 94 -3.08 7.01 2.17
CA VAL A 94 -4.49 6.68 2.41
C VAL A 94 -5.25 6.54 1.08
N PRO A 95 -5.94 5.41 0.81
CA PRO A 95 -6.79 5.27 -0.36
C PRO A 95 -7.84 6.38 -0.44
N ALA A 96 -8.02 6.97 -1.62
CA ALA A 96 -9.00 8.04 -1.83
C ALA A 96 -10.45 7.54 -1.76
N ASP A 97 -10.66 6.27 -2.13
CA ASP A 97 -11.97 5.61 -2.17
C ASP A 97 -11.87 4.12 -1.85
N THR A 98 -12.96 3.38 -2.08
CA THR A 98 -13.06 1.94 -1.81
C THR A 98 -12.61 1.04 -2.97
N HIS A 99 -12.06 1.59 -4.04
CA HIS A 99 -11.76 0.88 -5.29
C HIS A 99 -10.27 0.72 -5.60
N LEU A 100 -9.37 1.08 -4.65
CA LEU A 100 -7.92 1.03 -4.89
C LEU A 100 -7.46 -0.36 -5.35
N ILE A 101 -7.82 -1.40 -4.60
CA ILE A 101 -7.38 -2.78 -4.90
C ILE A 101 -7.97 -3.26 -6.24
N GLU A 102 -9.22 -2.96 -6.49
CA GLU A 102 -9.89 -3.28 -7.75
C GLU A 102 -9.19 -2.62 -8.94
N GLU A 103 -8.96 -1.31 -8.85
CA GLU A 103 -8.37 -0.53 -9.94
C GLU A 103 -6.89 -0.85 -10.18
N ILE A 104 -6.10 -1.10 -9.13
CA ILE A 104 -4.68 -1.44 -9.29
C ILE A 104 -4.48 -2.85 -9.89
N ARG A 105 -5.43 -3.75 -9.73
CA ARG A 105 -5.41 -5.09 -10.36
C ARG A 105 -5.72 -5.04 -11.86
N ARG A 106 -6.58 -4.13 -12.28
CA ARG A 106 -7.15 -4.09 -13.63
C ARG A 106 -6.11 -4.13 -14.77
N PRO A 107 -5.00 -3.36 -14.71
CA PRO A 107 -3.97 -3.40 -15.75
C PRO A 107 -3.36 -4.78 -15.99
N PHE A 108 -3.29 -5.62 -14.97
CA PHE A 108 -2.70 -6.97 -15.06
C PHE A 108 -3.58 -8.00 -15.79
N ALA A 109 -4.75 -7.60 -16.29
CA ALA A 109 -5.49 -8.38 -17.27
C ALA A 109 -4.71 -8.52 -18.59
N ASP A 110 -3.81 -7.58 -18.88
CA ASP A 110 -2.83 -7.67 -19.96
C ASP A 110 -1.55 -8.32 -19.43
N GLU A 111 -1.21 -9.52 -19.89
CA GLU A 111 -0.05 -10.29 -19.45
C GLU A 111 1.31 -9.58 -19.69
N ARG A 112 1.33 -8.55 -20.52
CA ARG A 112 2.52 -7.74 -20.77
C ARG A 112 2.80 -6.71 -19.68
N VAL A 113 1.82 -6.46 -18.79
CA VAL A 113 1.97 -5.51 -17.68
C VAL A 113 2.74 -6.18 -16.54
N GLY A 114 3.96 -5.72 -16.31
CA GLY A 114 4.80 -6.20 -15.20
C GLY A 114 4.69 -5.36 -13.93
N ALA A 115 4.25 -4.10 -14.03
CA ALA A 115 4.06 -3.21 -12.88
C ALA A 115 2.99 -2.15 -13.17
N ALA A 116 2.32 -1.70 -12.13
CA ALA A 116 1.35 -0.61 -12.20
C ALA A 116 1.52 0.29 -10.95
N TYR A 117 1.11 1.53 -11.05
CA TYR A 117 1.06 2.44 -9.91
C TYR A 117 -0.21 3.27 -9.93
N ALA A 118 -0.71 3.59 -8.74
CA ALA A 118 -1.86 4.45 -8.58
C ALA A 118 -1.46 5.93 -8.60
N ARG A 119 -2.37 6.78 -9.07
CA ARG A 119 -2.21 8.22 -9.01
C ARG A 119 -2.15 8.68 -7.56
N GLN A 120 -1.14 9.48 -7.23
CA GLN A 120 -1.02 10.12 -5.94
C GLN A 120 -1.67 11.50 -5.98
N LEU A 121 -2.73 11.67 -5.18
CA LEU A 121 -3.40 12.96 -5.02
C LEU A 121 -2.69 13.78 -3.93
N PRO A 122 -2.56 15.12 -4.11
CA PRO A 122 -2.02 15.97 -3.07
C PRO A 122 -2.98 16.04 -1.88
N ASN A 123 -2.42 16.12 -0.66
CA ASN A 123 -3.22 16.41 0.53
C ASN A 123 -3.82 17.83 0.43
N ARG A 124 -4.97 18.05 1.09
CA ARG A 124 -5.61 19.38 1.10
C ARG A 124 -4.70 20.47 1.66
N ASP A 125 -3.88 20.12 2.66
CA ASP A 125 -2.99 21.03 3.38
C ASP A 125 -1.55 21.05 2.82
N CYS A 126 -1.33 20.47 1.63
CA CYS A 126 0.00 20.42 1.02
C CYS A 126 0.42 21.79 0.47
N SER A 127 1.73 22.04 0.37
CA SER A 127 2.28 23.22 -0.28
C SER A 127 1.90 23.29 -1.77
N LEU A 128 1.93 24.50 -2.34
CA LEU A 128 1.70 24.69 -3.77
C LEU A 128 2.72 23.91 -4.62
N LEU A 129 3.96 23.85 -4.16
CA LEU A 129 5.02 23.10 -4.85
C LEU A 129 4.73 21.60 -4.86
N GLU A 130 4.31 21.03 -3.73
CA GLU A 130 3.92 19.61 -3.65
C GLU A 130 2.74 19.32 -4.56
N ARG A 131 1.72 20.17 -4.56
CA ARG A 131 0.54 20.03 -5.42
C ARG A 131 0.93 20.04 -6.91
N TYR A 132 1.76 20.98 -7.31
CA TYR A 132 2.26 21.08 -8.68
C TYR A 132 3.06 19.84 -9.06
N THR A 133 3.99 19.40 -8.21
CA THR A 133 4.83 18.22 -8.45
C THR A 133 3.99 16.96 -8.63
N ARG A 134 2.97 16.77 -7.80
CA ARG A 134 2.08 15.61 -7.92
C ARG A 134 1.23 15.68 -9.18
N GLN A 135 0.69 16.83 -9.53
CA GLN A 135 -0.07 17.02 -10.78
C GLN A 135 0.80 16.78 -12.02
N PHE A 136 2.05 17.19 -11.98
CA PHE A 136 3.00 16.98 -13.07
C PHE A 136 3.37 15.49 -13.23
N ASN A 137 3.66 14.80 -12.14
CA ASN A 137 4.10 13.40 -12.16
C ASN A 137 2.95 12.40 -12.36
N TYR A 138 1.74 12.74 -11.95
CA TYR A 138 0.57 11.87 -11.99
C TYR A 138 -0.56 12.52 -12.77
N GLY A 139 -0.69 12.15 -14.06
CA GLY A 139 -1.75 12.64 -14.93
C GLY A 139 -3.14 12.08 -14.58
N ASP A 140 -4.18 12.66 -15.20
CA ASP A 140 -5.56 12.25 -14.97
C ASP A 140 -5.95 10.98 -15.74
N GLU A 141 -5.19 10.62 -16.76
CA GLU A 141 -5.47 9.49 -17.64
C GLU A 141 -4.58 8.29 -17.34
N SER A 142 -5.16 7.11 -17.36
CA SER A 142 -4.41 5.85 -17.30
C SER A 142 -3.60 5.66 -18.58
N ARG A 143 -2.32 5.30 -18.44
CA ARG A 143 -1.41 5.08 -19.57
C ARG A 143 -0.59 3.82 -19.36
N ILE A 144 -0.37 3.08 -20.43
CA ILE A 144 0.62 2.00 -20.47
C ILE A 144 1.91 2.60 -21.04
N LYS A 145 3.00 2.44 -20.29
CA LYS A 145 4.35 2.82 -20.72
C LYS A 145 5.12 1.56 -21.11
N THR A 146 5.75 1.61 -22.24
CA THR A 146 6.67 0.58 -22.74
C THR A 146 8.11 0.99 -22.53
#